data_880536ccc4a1837e61d8b486c73f1b92
#
_entry.id   880536ccc4a1837e61d8b486c73f1b92
#
_cell.length_a   1.000
_cell.length_b   1.000
_cell.length_c   1.000
_cell.angle_alpha   90.00
_cell.angle_beta   90.00
_cell.angle_gamma   90.00
#
_symmetry.space_group_name_H-M   'P 1'
#
loop_
_entity.id
_entity.type
_entity.pdbx_description
1 polymer ?
#
loop_
_entity_poly.entity_id
_entity_poly.type
_entity_poly.pdbx_seq_one_letter_code
_entity_poly.pdbx_strand_id
1 'polypeptide(L)'
;LIEAGIHAWENDYDIKLRNKRGKFKKPVGFWLPEMAVNQITLNVLAKKGIHFVFLRREQIEAGEEASIYEIETDTQPIYAFVTDTEISNAISGGTQTKDAEDFYRRHQSLIDNRSRPPMLANDLETIDHHHPMMRFFFNYLFRNIFGGDNNPDNRFTRGTAMIKRGKVIDNTSWTCPHGLGRWTGENGCQCHAGGGIDDHTIKDRKDHYMLLRSYLDNVVNRLHVAAGERNWQMPFTRWLVEQHKNLSCGWRISLASVDASFQSLFKELLINIAGLQSCGWYFGKESNLERDIPQGCLQALRLKTTPTGPIEGGS
;
A
#
# COMPACT_ATOMS: atom_id res chain seq x y z
N LEU A 1 -5.61 7.77 -9.17
CA LEU A 1 -4.37 7.54 -8.45
C LEU A 1 -3.56 6.38 -9.04
N ILE A 2 -4.14 5.18 -9.22
CA ILE A 2 -3.44 4.03 -9.83
C ILE A 2 -2.86 4.41 -11.19
N GLU A 3 -3.62 5.07 -12.05
CA GLU A 3 -3.16 5.51 -13.36
C GLU A 3 -2.04 6.54 -13.28
N ALA A 4 -2.14 7.49 -12.34
CA ALA A 4 -1.06 8.45 -12.08
C ALA A 4 0.23 7.75 -11.63
N GLY A 5 0.12 6.75 -10.77
CA GLY A 5 1.25 5.92 -10.36
C GLY A 5 1.89 5.15 -11.52
N ILE A 6 1.09 4.57 -12.41
CA ILE A 6 1.59 3.89 -13.62
C ILE A 6 2.36 4.87 -14.51
N HIS A 7 1.80 6.06 -14.75
CA HIS A 7 2.47 7.08 -15.55
C HIS A 7 3.74 7.63 -14.89
N ALA A 8 3.74 7.84 -13.58
CA ALA A 8 4.94 8.23 -12.84
C ALA A 8 6.04 7.17 -13.02
N TRP A 9 5.70 5.90 -12.81
CA TRP A 9 6.62 4.79 -12.99
C TRP A 9 7.18 4.72 -14.42
N GLU A 10 6.34 4.87 -15.45
CA GLU A 10 6.76 4.90 -16.86
C GLU A 10 7.74 6.04 -17.15
N ASN A 11 7.61 7.18 -16.45
CA ASN A 11 8.48 8.33 -16.64
C ASN A 11 9.82 8.21 -15.87
N ASP A 12 9.80 7.68 -14.65
CA ASP A 12 10.96 7.67 -13.77
C ASP A 12 11.96 6.57 -14.13
N TYR A 13 11.46 5.45 -14.64
CA TYR A 13 12.29 4.28 -15.00
C TYR A 13 12.57 4.19 -16.51
N ASP A 14 12.67 5.33 -17.18
CA ASP A 14 12.77 5.51 -18.64
C ASP A 14 13.83 4.65 -19.34
N ILE A 15 14.98 4.45 -18.77
CA ILE A 15 16.18 4.16 -19.58
C ILE A 15 16.42 2.66 -19.81
N LYS A 16 15.93 1.77 -18.98
CA LYS A 16 16.32 0.35 -19.01
C LYS A 16 15.18 -0.64 -19.26
N LEU A 17 13.94 -0.20 -19.26
CA LEU A 17 12.78 -1.07 -19.34
C LEU A 17 12.08 -1.07 -20.70
N ARG A 18 12.76 -0.57 -21.72
CA ARG A 18 12.25 -0.65 -23.10
C ARG A 18 12.30 -2.10 -23.58
N ASN A 19 11.19 -2.58 -24.12
CA ASN A 19 11.21 -3.85 -24.82
C ASN A 19 12.07 -3.75 -26.10
N LYS A 20 12.33 -4.87 -26.78
CA LYS A 20 13.08 -4.91 -28.05
C LYS A 20 12.54 -3.99 -29.16
N ARG A 21 11.31 -3.47 -29.02
CA ARG A 21 10.66 -2.52 -29.95
C ARG A 21 10.69 -1.08 -29.45
N GLY A 22 11.48 -0.77 -28.42
CA GLY A 22 11.60 0.57 -27.85
C GLY A 22 10.41 1.09 -27.04
N LYS A 23 9.40 0.25 -26.78
CA LYS A 23 8.24 0.60 -25.94
C LYS A 23 8.53 0.31 -24.47
N PHE A 24 8.08 1.19 -23.58
CA PHE A 24 8.12 0.95 -22.14
C PHE A 24 7.33 -0.29 -21.77
N LYS A 25 7.88 -1.07 -20.84
CA LYS A 25 7.09 -2.11 -20.17
C LYS A 25 6.25 -1.42 -19.11
N LYS A 26 4.93 -1.54 -19.21
CA LYS A 26 4.04 -1.14 -18.13
C LYS A 26 4.32 -1.96 -16.87
N PRO A 27 4.12 -1.40 -15.68
CA PRO A 27 4.15 -2.18 -14.46
C PRO A 27 3.08 -3.28 -14.56
N VAL A 28 3.44 -4.49 -14.23
CA VAL A 28 2.53 -5.64 -14.25
C VAL A 28 2.11 -6.09 -12.86
N GLY A 29 2.80 -5.60 -11.82
CA GLY A 29 2.51 -5.84 -10.42
C GLY A 29 2.18 -4.54 -9.70
N PHE A 30 1.43 -4.65 -8.60
CA PHE A 30 1.07 -3.53 -7.76
C PHE A 30 1.19 -3.90 -6.29
N TRP A 31 1.87 -3.04 -5.52
CA TRP A 31 1.88 -3.12 -4.08
C TRP A 31 0.73 -2.28 -3.53
N LEU A 32 -0.25 -2.94 -2.94
CA LEU A 32 -1.35 -2.24 -2.28
C LEU A 32 -0.85 -1.59 -0.99
N PRO A 33 -1.16 -0.30 -0.74
CA PRO A 33 -0.88 0.32 0.54
C PRO A 33 -1.43 -0.55 1.68
N GLU A 34 -0.59 -0.87 2.66
CA GLU A 34 -0.93 -1.77 3.78
C GLU A 34 -1.43 -3.16 3.35
N MET A 35 -1.12 -3.59 2.14
CA MET A 35 -1.76 -4.76 1.51
C MET A 35 -3.29 -4.74 1.65
N ALA A 36 -3.88 -3.55 1.83
CA ALA A 36 -5.33 -3.41 1.98
C ALA A 36 -6.04 -3.80 0.69
N VAL A 37 -6.96 -4.75 0.77
CA VAL A 37 -7.58 -5.35 -0.41
C VAL A 37 -9.09 -5.45 -0.27
N ASN A 38 -9.76 -5.27 -1.38
CA ASN A 38 -11.13 -5.72 -1.65
C ASN A 38 -11.29 -6.04 -3.14
N GLN A 39 -12.35 -6.73 -3.48
CA GLN A 39 -12.63 -7.14 -4.86
C GLN A 39 -12.73 -5.96 -5.83
N ILE A 40 -13.31 -4.83 -5.38
CA ILE A 40 -13.45 -3.63 -6.23
C ILE A 40 -12.07 -3.09 -6.64
N THR A 41 -11.14 -3.03 -5.70
CA THR A 41 -9.76 -2.58 -5.98
C THR A 41 -9.07 -3.51 -6.98
N LEU A 42 -9.23 -4.83 -6.83
CA LEU A 42 -8.66 -5.80 -7.77
C LEU A 42 -9.26 -5.66 -9.17
N ASN A 43 -10.56 -5.45 -9.28
CA ASN A 43 -11.23 -5.21 -10.57
C ASN A 43 -10.66 -3.95 -11.27
N VAL A 44 -10.43 -2.87 -10.51
CA VAL A 44 -9.80 -1.65 -11.05
C VAL A 44 -8.36 -1.91 -11.49
N LEU A 45 -7.57 -2.64 -10.70
CA LEU A 45 -6.19 -2.98 -11.05
C LEU A 45 -6.12 -3.86 -12.31
N ALA A 46 -6.96 -4.90 -12.40
CA ALA A 46 -7.06 -5.75 -13.57
C ALA A 46 -7.40 -4.96 -14.84
N LYS A 47 -8.38 -4.07 -14.76
CA LYS A 47 -8.76 -3.16 -15.86
C LYS A 47 -7.62 -2.23 -16.30
N LYS A 48 -6.67 -1.93 -15.42
CA LYS A 48 -5.47 -1.12 -15.75
C LYS A 48 -4.30 -1.96 -16.23
N GLY A 49 -4.46 -3.27 -16.36
CA GLY A 49 -3.43 -4.18 -16.87
C GLY A 49 -2.42 -4.63 -15.80
N ILE A 50 -2.77 -4.50 -14.55
CA ILE A 50 -2.01 -5.11 -13.45
C ILE A 50 -2.38 -6.60 -13.37
N HIS A 51 -1.36 -7.45 -13.28
CA HIS A 51 -1.52 -8.90 -13.30
C HIS A 51 -1.32 -9.54 -11.92
N PHE A 52 -0.62 -8.87 -11.00
CA PHE A 52 -0.41 -9.45 -9.68
C PHE A 52 -0.31 -8.40 -8.55
N VAL A 53 -0.64 -8.86 -7.36
CA VAL A 53 -0.51 -8.15 -6.10
C VAL A 53 0.16 -9.05 -5.06
N PHE A 54 0.60 -8.47 -3.94
CA PHE A 54 1.09 -9.21 -2.79
C PHE A 54 0.05 -9.15 -1.68
N LEU A 55 -0.25 -10.29 -1.06
CA LEU A 55 -1.19 -10.40 0.06
C LEU A 55 -0.64 -11.35 1.12
N ARG A 56 -1.22 -11.33 2.31
CA ARG A 56 -1.02 -12.37 3.32
C ARG A 56 -2.00 -13.53 3.11
N ARG A 57 -1.66 -14.69 3.66
CA ARG A 57 -2.53 -15.88 3.58
C ARG A 57 -3.90 -15.64 4.18
N GLU A 58 -3.95 -14.89 5.28
CA GLU A 58 -5.17 -14.58 6.02
C GLU A 58 -6.15 -13.69 5.26
N GLN A 59 -5.70 -13.07 4.17
CA GLN A 59 -6.53 -12.23 3.31
C GLN A 59 -7.20 -13.02 2.16
N ILE A 60 -6.97 -14.33 2.10
CA ILE A 60 -7.45 -15.17 1.01
C ILE A 60 -8.25 -16.34 1.56
N GLU A 61 -9.48 -16.48 1.07
CA GLU A 61 -10.32 -17.67 1.25
C GLU A 61 -10.01 -18.66 0.13
N ALA A 62 -9.50 -19.83 0.49
CA ALA A 62 -9.19 -20.91 -0.43
C ALA A 62 -9.24 -22.27 0.27
N GLY A 63 -9.64 -23.30 -0.48
CA GLY A 63 -9.71 -24.68 0.03
C GLY A 63 -8.35 -25.35 0.18
N GLU A 64 -7.33 -24.91 -0.58
CA GLU A 64 -6.00 -25.47 -0.57
C GLU A 64 -4.95 -24.37 -0.35
N GLU A 65 -3.86 -24.70 0.34
CA GLU A 65 -2.73 -23.76 0.48
C GLU A 65 -1.89 -23.70 -0.77
N ALA A 66 -1.47 -22.47 -1.12
CA ALA A 66 -0.57 -22.20 -2.23
C ALA A 66 0.25 -20.93 -1.98
N SER A 67 1.35 -20.76 -2.72
CA SER A 67 2.12 -19.53 -2.71
C SER A 67 1.52 -18.47 -3.63
N ILE A 68 0.70 -18.87 -4.59
CA ILE A 68 0.04 -17.97 -5.54
C ILE A 68 -1.41 -18.39 -5.70
N TYR A 69 -2.31 -17.41 -5.63
CA TYR A 69 -3.72 -17.63 -5.92
C TYR A 69 -4.16 -16.81 -7.12
N GLU A 70 -4.91 -17.46 -8.00
CA GLU A 70 -5.64 -16.80 -9.07
C GLU A 70 -6.95 -16.28 -8.51
N ILE A 71 -7.14 -14.97 -8.54
CA ILE A 71 -8.33 -14.27 -8.08
C ILE A 71 -9.09 -13.80 -9.32
N GLU A 72 -10.32 -14.25 -9.46
CA GLU A 72 -11.21 -13.83 -10.54
C GLU A 72 -11.55 -12.33 -10.41
N THR A 73 -11.60 -11.64 -11.55
CA THR A 73 -12.03 -10.24 -11.65
C THR A 73 -12.93 -10.05 -12.87
N ASP A 74 -13.52 -8.86 -13.01
CA ASP A 74 -14.43 -8.54 -14.11
C ASP A 74 -13.79 -8.56 -15.50
N THR A 75 -12.46 -8.53 -15.61
CA THR A 75 -11.76 -8.43 -16.90
C THR A 75 -10.78 -9.57 -17.15
N GLN A 76 -9.76 -9.69 -16.30
CA GLN A 76 -8.73 -10.73 -16.37
C GLN A 76 -8.35 -11.13 -14.94
N PRO A 77 -7.96 -12.37 -14.69
CA PRO A 77 -7.56 -12.74 -13.33
C PRO A 77 -6.35 -11.93 -12.86
N ILE A 78 -6.31 -11.69 -11.55
CA ILE A 78 -5.16 -11.17 -10.84
C ILE A 78 -4.54 -12.27 -9.99
N TYR A 79 -3.22 -12.36 -9.98
CA TYR A 79 -2.50 -13.32 -9.17
C TYR A 79 -2.10 -12.69 -7.84
N ALA A 80 -2.55 -13.28 -6.74
CA ALA A 80 -2.14 -12.89 -5.40
C ALA A 80 -0.93 -13.74 -4.99
N PHE A 81 0.23 -13.11 -4.89
CA PHE A 81 1.43 -13.71 -4.31
C PHE A 81 1.35 -13.63 -2.79
N VAL A 82 1.37 -14.78 -2.14
CA VAL A 82 1.18 -14.87 -0.69
C VAL A 82 2.51 -14.78 0.02
N THR A 83 2.66 -13.72 0.82
CA THR A 83 3.86 -13.53 1.63
C THR A 83 3.86 -14.47 2.83
N ASP A 84 5.02 -15.02 3.13
CA ASP A 84 5.23 -15.78 4.36
C ASP A 84 5.38 -14.84 5.54
N THR A 85 4.39 -14.89 6.42
CA THR A 85 4.30 -13.98 7.57
C THR A 85 5.38 -14.23 8.60
N GLU A 86 5.73 -15.51 8.86
CA GLU A 86 6.72 -15.87 9.87
C GLU A 86 8.09 -15.35 9.48
N ILE A 87 8.54 -15.67 8.26
CA ILE A 87 9.87 -15.27 7.78
C ILE A 87 9.95 -13.76 7.57
N SER A 88 8.90 -13.15 6.99
CA SER A 88 8.86 -11.70 6.79
C SER A 88 8.93 -10.93 8.10
N ASN A 89 8.19 -11.37 9.13
CA ASN A 89 8.25 -10.76 10.46
C ASN A 89 9.59 -10.98 11.16
N ALA A 90 10.21 -12.16 11.01
CA ALA A 90 11.53 -12.44 11.57
C ALA A 90 12.60 -11.49 11.00
N ILE A 91 12.48 -11.12 9.73
CA ILE A 91 13.34 -10.15 9.07
C ILE A 91 12.99 -8.73 9.54
N SER A 92 11.73 -8.31 9.46
CA SER A 92 11.31 -6.96 9.84
C SER A 92 11.64 -6.62 11.31
N GLY A 93 11.54 -7.59 12.22
CA GLY A 93 11.88 -7.40 13.62
C GLY A 93 13.39 -7.31 13.90
N GLY A 94 14.25 -7.68 12.95
CA GLY A 94 15.71 -7.59 13.05
C GLY A 94 16.38 -8.46 14.10
N THR A 95 15.59 -9.12 14.96
CA THR A 95 16.13 -9.89 16.09
C THR A 95 16.80 -11.19 15.65
N GLN A 96 16.37 -11.76 14.54
CA GLN A 96 16.88 -13.03 13.99
C GLN A 96 17.87 -12.84 12.82
N THR A 97 18.16 -11.60 12.43
CA THR A 97 19.01 -11.28 11.26
C THR A 97 20.49 -11.01 11.61
N LYS A 98 20.89 -11.33 12.83
CA LYS A 98 22.29 -11.19 13.26
C LYS A 98 23.19 -12.27 12.69
N ASP A 99 22.66 -13.46 12.45
CA ASP A 99 23.37 -14.62 11.92
C ASP A 99 22.50 -15.29 10.85
N ALA A 100 22.99 -15.30 9.61
CA ALA A 100 22.24 -15.83 8.48
C ALA A 100 22.16 -17.37 8.46
N GLU A 101 23.16 -18.07 9.01
CA GLU A 101 23.12 -19.52 9.12
C GLU A 101 22.13 -19.97 10.20
N ASP A 102 22.12 -19.28 11.34
CA ASP A 102 21.13 -19.53 12.39
C ASP A 102 19.70 -19.23 11.90
N PHE A 103 19.53 -18.12 11.18
CA PHE A 103 18.27 -17.78 10.55
C PHE A 103 17.81 -18.89 9.58
N TYR A 104 18.68 -19.31 8.66
CA TYR A 104 18.36 -20.38 7.72
C TYR A 104 17.98 -21.67 8.44
N ARG A 105 18.79 -22.10 9.41
CA ARG A 105 18.53 -23.32 10.20
C ARG A 105 17.17 -23.29 10.91
N ARG A 106 16.77 -22.14 11.46
CA ARG A 106 15.46 -21.97 12.12
C ARG A 106 14.30 -22.07 11.16
N HIS A 107 14.45 -21.53 9.96
CA HIS A 107 13.40 -21.46 8.95
C HIS A 107 13.58 -22.44 7.81
N GLN A 108 14.49 -23.40 7.94
CA GLN A 108 14.87 -24.33 6.87
C GLN A 108 13.67 -25.11 6.31
N SER A 109 12.79 -25.59 7.16
CA SER A 109 11.60 -26.35 6.73
C SER A 109 10.64 -25.54 5.85
N LEU A 110 10.57 -24.23 6.07
CA LEU A 110 9.78 -23.30 5.26
C LEU A 110 10.54 -22.94 3.98
N ILE A 111 11.83 -22.60 4.10
CA ILE A 111 12.66 -22.14 2.99
C ILE A 111 12.85 -23.24 1.95
N ASP A 112 13.09 -24.47 2.38
CA ASP A 112 13.32 -25.62 1.50
C ASP A 112 12.03 -26.30 1.02
N ASN A 113 10.87 -25.76 1.38
CA ASN A 113 9.59 -26.30 0.94
C ASN A 113 9.35 -26.01 -0.55
N ARG A 114 9.82 -26.94 -1.40
CA ARG A 114 9.66 -26.82 -2.87
C ARG A 114 8.21 -26.92 -3.34
N SER A 115 7.34 -27.52 -2.54
CA SER A 115 5.93 -27.61 -2.89
C SER A 115 5.17 -26.31 -2.60
N ARG A 116 5.67 -25.50 -1.67
CA ARG A 116 5.17 -24.16 -1.36
C ARG A 116 6.35 -23.25 -1.01
N PRO A 117 7.12 -22.80 -2.01
CA PRO A 117 8.24 -21.92 -1.75
C PRO A 117 7.77 -20.64 -1.07
N PRO A 118 8.44 -20.21 0.03
CA PRO A 118 8.06 -19.01 0.75
C PRO A 118 8.31 -17.78 -0.09
N MET A 119 7.49 -16.77 0.09
CA MET A 119 7.67 -15.46 -0.49
C MET A 119 7.95 -14.46 0.63
N LEU A 120 9.07 -13.78 0.51
CA LEU A 120 9.47 -12.74 1.45
C LEU A 120 9.01 -11.39 0.94
N ALA A 121 8.43 -10.60 1.82
CA ALA A 121 8.10 -9.21 1.54
C ALA A 121 8.40 -8.35 2.76
N ASN A 122 9.29 -7.38 2.58
CA ASN A 122 9.73 -6.46 3.61
C ASN A 122 9.90 -5.07 3.00
N ASP A 123 9.66 -4.06 3.79
CA ASP A 123 9.97 -2.70 3.42
C ASP A 123 11.47 -2.54 3.17
N LEU A 124 11.83 -1.86 2.10
CA LEU A 124 13.24 -1.67 1.73
C LEU A 124 14.01 -0.91 2.82
N GLU A 125 13.34 0.00 3.53
CA GLU A 125 13.91 0.74 4.66
C GLU A 125 14.25 -0.15 5.87
N THR A 126 13.70 -1.35 5.96
CA THR A 126 14.13 -2.35 6.95
C THR A 126 15.62 -2.63 6.83
N ILE A 127 16.16 -2.59 5.59
CA ILE A 127 17.57 -2.85 5.30
C ILE A 127 18.38 -1.58 5.58
N ASP A 128 19.27 -1.67 6.56
CA ASP A 128 20.25 -0.64 6.96
C ASP A 128 19.68 0.68 7.51
N HIS A 129 18.37 0.98 7.32
CA HIS A 129 17.75 2.14 7.96
C HIS A 129 17.21 1.76 9.35
N HIS A 130 16.30 0.80 9.44
CA HIS A 130 15.79 0.33 10.74
C HIS A 130 16.77 -0.61 11.44
N HIS A 131 17.44 -1.45 10.69
CA HIS A 131 18.40 -2.42 11.23
C HIS A 131 19.77 -2.24 10.57
N PRO A 132 20.69 -1.48 11.22
CA PRO A 132 22.04 -1.30 10.71
C PRO A 132 22.76 -2.63 10.42
N MET A 133 23.51 -2.70 9.32
CA MET A 133 24.26 -3.88 8.90
C MET A 133 23.42 -5.02 8.29
N MET A 134 22.11 -4.88 8.17
CA MET A 134 21.24 -5.93 7.64
C MET A 134 21.60 -6.31 6.18
N ARG A 135 22.17 -5.40 5.40
CA ARG A 135 22.71 -5.71 4.05
C ARG A 135 23.71 -6.86 4.05
N PHE A 136 24.51 -7.01 5.11
CA PHE A 136 25.50 -8.11 5.19
C PHE A 136 24.82 -9.44 5.44
N PHE A 137 23.77 -9.46 6.27
CA PHE A 137 22.91 -10.62 6.45
C PHE A 137 22.31 -11.08 5.12
N PHE A 138 21.68 -10.19 4.35
CA PHE A 138 21.12 -10.54 3.06
C PHE A 138 22.19 -10.97 2.06
N ASN A 139 23.33 -10.28 2.02
CA ASN A 139 24.41 -10.64 1.12
C ASN A 139 24.93 -12.06 1.42
N TYR A 140 25.09 -12.41 2.68
CA TYR A 140 25.52 -13.75 3.09
C TYR A 140 24.44 -14.79 2.76
N LEU A 141 23.18 -14.52 3.12
CA LEU A 141 22.04 -15.39 2.85
C LEU A 141 21.91 -15.71 1.34
N PHE A 142 21.97 -14.70 0.52
CA PHE A 142 21.81 -14.88 -0.93
C PHE A 142 23.02 -15.52 -1.60
N ARG A 143 24.24 -15.20 -1.20
CA ARG A 143 25.45 -15.72 -1.84
C ARG A 143 25.85 -17.09 -1.33
N ASN A 144 25.75 -17.31 -0.03
CA ASN A 144 26.34 -18.52 0.57
C ASN A 144 25.30 -19.59 0.90
N ILE A 145 24.07 -19.18 1.25
CA ILE A 145 23.02 -20.13 1.63
C ILE A 145 22.12 -20.46 0.45
N PHE A 146 21.57 -19.44 -0.23
CA PHE A 146 20.72 -19.67 -1.41
C PHE A 146 21.53 -19.89 -2.69
N GLY A 147 22.84 -19.84 -2.54
CA GLY A 147 23.75 -20.45 -3.48
C GLY A 147 23.97 -19.68 -4.73
N GLY A 148 24.16 -18.40 -4.77
CA GLY A 148 24.71 -17.77 -5.93
C GLY A 148 24.91 -18.72 -7.14
N ASP A 149 25.67 -18.46 -8.07
CA ASP A 149 25.87 -19.29 -9.27
C ASP A 149 26.36 -20.75 -9.02
N ASN A 150 26.70 -21.11 -7.79
CA ASN A 150 27.39 -22.36 -7.45
C ASN A 150 26.55 -23.43 -6.72
N ASN A 151 25.29 -23.13 -6.33
CA ASN A 151 24.45 -24.15 -5.68
C ASN A 151 23.24 -24.52 -6.57
N PRO A 152 23.33 -25.61 -7.36
CA PRO A 152 22.23 -26.02 -8.23
C PRO A 152 20.95 -26.42 -7.50
N ASP A 153 21.02 -26.69 -6.20
CA ASP A 153 19.90 -27.18 -5.41
C ASP A 153 19.04 -26.05 -4.81
N ASN A 154 19.59 -24.85 -4.63
CA ASN A 154 18.89 -23.69 -4.08
C ASN A 154 18.58 -22.68 -5.18
N ARG A 155 17.62 -22.98 -6.03
CA ARG A 155 17.21 -22.08 -7.10
C ARG A 155 15.99 -21.28 -6.68
N PHE A 156 16.05 -19.96 -6.91
CA PHE A 156 14.85 -19.14 -6.89
C PHE A 156 13.84 -19.68 -7.92
N THR A 157 12.66 -20.05 -7.45
CA THR A 157 11.60 -20.50 -8.34
C THR A 157 10.93 -19.32 -9.02
N ARG A 158 10.49 -19.50 -10.25
CA ARG A 158 9.70 -18.49 -10.97
C ARG A 158 8.22 -18.49 -10.57
N GLY A 159 7.83 -19.27 -9.56
CA GLY A 159 6.50 -19.22 -8.96
C GLY A 159 5.33 -19.73 -9.82
N THR A 160 5.60 -20.25 -11.02
CA THR A 160 4.51 -20.66 -11.94
C THR A 160 3.90 -22.04 -11.64
N ALA A 161 4.50 -22.83 -10.76
CA ALA A 161 4.15 -24.25 -10.61
C ALA A 161 3.00 -24.52 -9.62
N MET A 162 2.48 -23.51 -8.89
CA MET A 162 1.60 -23.74 -7.74
C MET A 162 0.49 -22.71 -7.61
N ILE A 163 -0.17 -22.45 -8.72
CA ILE A 163 -1.31 -21.54 -8.74
C ILE A 163 -2.57 -22.31 -8.36
N LYS A 164 -3.28 -21.86 -7.35
CA LYS A 164 -4.61 -22.34 -6.96
C LYS A 164 -5.64 -21.23 -7.12
N ARG A 165 -6.91 -21.57 -7.11
CA ARG A 165 -7.98 -20.57 -7.11
C ARG A 165 -8.26 -20.12 -5.70
N GLY A 166 -8.53 -18.83 -5.53
CA GLY A 166 -8.90 -18.24 -4.25
C GLY A 166 -9.81 -17.04 -4.43
N LYS A 167 -10.32 -16.54 -3.31
CA LYS A 167 -11.08 -15.29 -3.24
C LYS A 167 -10.45 -14.41 -2.19
N VAL A 168 -10.43 -13.09 -2.42
CA VAL A 168 -10.01 -12.16 -1.38
C VAL A 168 -11.10 -12.01 -0.32
N ILE A 169 -10.67 -11.85 0.91
CA ILE A 169 -11.54 -11.43 2.01
C ILE A 169 -11.54 -9.90 1.99
N ASP A 170 -12.68 -9.33 1.67
CA ASP A 170 -12.82 -7.89 1.47
C ASP A 170 -12.50 -7.08 2.72
N ASN A 171 -11.94 -5.89 2.50
CA ASN A 171 -11.58 -4.92 3.53
C ASN A 171 -10.62 -5.47 4.59
N THR A 172 -9.68 -6.31 4.17
CA THR A 172 -8.60 -6.82 5.01
C THR A 172 -7.28 -6.12 4.71
N SER A 173 -6.34 -6.19 5.66
CA SER A 173 -5.00 -5.62 5.54
C SER A 173 -3.96 -6.53 6.21
N TRP A 174 -2.68 -6.26 6.00
CA TRP A 174 -1.61 -7.12 6.51
C TRP A 174 -1.38 -6.99 8.03
N THR A 175 -1.73 -5.86 8.64
CA THR A 175 -1.36 -5.57 10.04
C THR A 175 -2.53 -5.52 11.00
N CYS A 176 -3.77 -5.62 10.50
CA CYS A 176 -4.94 -5.48 11.37
C CYS A 176 -5.88 -6.66 11.24
N PRO A 177 -6.01 -7.51 12.28
CA PRO A 177 -6.97 -8.62 12.28
C PRO A 177 -8.44 -8.16 12.27
N HIS A 178 -8.68 -6.84 12.53
CA HIS A 178 -10.00 -6.21 12.43
C HIS A 178 -10.23 -5.58 11.05
N GLY A 179 -9.57 -6.08 10.02
CA GLY A 179 -9.69 -5.57 8.66
C GLY A 179 -8.96 -4.23 8.45
N LEU A 180 -9.72 -3.17 8.24
CA LEU A 180 -9.19 -1.81 8.12
C LEU A 180 -9.34 -0.99 9.41
N GLY A 181 -9.76 -1.61 10.50
CA GLY A 181 -10.08 -0.93 11.75
C GLY A 181 -8.96 -0.08 12.33
N ARG A 182 -7.68 -0.45 12.09
CA ARG A 182 -6.53 0.35 12.51
C ARG A 182 -6.61 1.80 12.00
N TRP A 183 -7.09 2.00 10.78
CA TRP A 183 -7.19 3.31 10.14
C TRP A 183 -8.55 3.96 10.32
N THR A 184 -9.60 3.17 10.29
CA THR A 184 -10.99 3.67 10.36
C THR A 184 -11.53 3.76 11.77
N GLY A 185 -10.89 3.13 12.74
CA GLY A 185 -11.39 2.99 14.10
C GLY A 185 -12.65 2.10 14.22
N GLU A 186 -13.02 1.41 13.12
CA GLU A 186 -14.18 0.51 13.12
C GLU A 186 -13.93 -0.74 13.97
N ASN A 187 -15.01 -1.39 14.37
CA ASN A 187 -14.99 -2.62 15.17
C ASN A 187 -14.25 -2.50 16.51
N GLY A 188 -14.14 -1.30 17.07
CA GLY A 188 -13.43 -1.05 18.33
C GLY A 188 -11.94 -1.38 18.23
N CYS A 189 -11.36 -1.29 17.04
CA CYS A 189 -9.96 -1.60 16.81
C CYS A 189 -9.04 -0.67 17.58
N GLN A 190 -8.18 -1.25 18.41
CA GLN A 190 -7.12 -0.57 19.17
C GLN A 190 -5.73 -0.92 18.66
N CYS A 191 -5.63 -1.54 17.46
CA CYS A 191 -4.35 -1.91 16.87
C CYS A 191 -3.55 -0.66 16.49
N HIS A 192 -2.30 -0.59 16.93
CA HIS A 192 -1.33 0.43 16.55
C HIS A 192 0.09 -0.10 16.76
N ALA A 193 1.06 0.51 16.11
CA ALA A 193 2.47 0.23 16.39
C ALA A 193 2.92 1.07 17.60
N GLY A 194 3.45 0.44 18.64
CA GLY A 194 4.14 1.13 19.73
C GLY A 194 3.44 1.28 21.08
N GLY A 195 2.33 0.58 21.33
CA GLY A 195 1.71 0.57 22.68
C GLY A 195 0.32 1.20 22.77
N GLY A 196 -0.38 1.07 23.91
CA GLY A 196 -1.80 1.40 24.08
C GLY A 196 -2.23 2.82 23.67
N ILE A 197 -3.18 2.92 22.75
CA ILE A 197 -3.90 4.17 22.48
C ILE A 197 -5.09 4.20 23.44
N ASP A 198 -5.31 5.34 24.09
CA ASP A 198 -6.50 5.54 24.91
C ASP A 198 -7.76 5.66 24.02
N ASP A 199 -8.92 5.36 24.60
CA ASP A 199 -10.20 5.38 23.88
C ASP A 199 -10.51 6.76 23.25
N HIS A 200 -10.03 7.84 23.85
CA HIS A 200 -10.19 9.18 23.34
C HIS A 200 -9.43 9.37 22.00
N THR A 201 -8.18 8.92 21.96
CA THR A 201 -7.37 8.98 20.74
C THR A 201 -7.96 8.14 19.61
N ILE A 202 -8.54 6.97 19.91
CA ILE A 202 -9.23 6.13 18.92
C ILE A 202 -10.44 6.85 18.35
N LYS A 203 -11.25 7.44 19.21
CA LYS A 203 -12.44 8.21 18.80
C LYS A 203 -12.06 9.37 17.90
N ASP A 204 -11.05 10.17 18.31
CA ASP A 204 -10.59 11.31 17.52
C ASP A 204 -10.09 10.88 16.14
N ARG A 205 -9.35 9.75 16.06
CA ARG A 205 -8.89 9.20 14.78
C ARG A 205 -10.06 8.84 13.86
N LYS A 206 -11.06 8.14 14.42
CA LYS A 206 -12.26 7.77 13.66
C LYS A 206 -12.99 9.02 13.15
N ASP A 207 -13.20 10.00 14.00
CA ASP A 207 -13.89 11.23 13.65
C ASP A 207 -13.13 12.00 12.56
N HIS A 208 -11.81 12.10 12.66
CA HIS A 208 -10.95 12.72 11.64
C HIS A 208 -10.99 11.97 10.31
N TYR A 209 -10.88 10.63 10.35
CA TYR A 209 -10.97 9.81 9.15
C TYR A 209 -12.32 9.97 8.46
N MET A 210 -13.41 9.87 9.21
CA MET A 210 -14.76 10.02 8.67
C MET A 210 -14.99 11.42 8.09
N LEU A 211 -14.44 12.46 8.72
CA LEU A 211 -14.52 13.83 8.22
C LEU A 211 -13.79 13.99 6.89
N LEU A 212 -12.54 13.50 6.78
CA LEU A 212 -11.78 13.51 5.53
C LEU A 212 -12.46 12.67 4.44
N ARG A 213 -13.04 11.53 4.81
CA ARG A 213 -13.76 10.67 3.87
C ARG A 213 -15.01 11.34 3.32
N SER A 214 -15.83 11.92 4.19
CA SER A 214 -17.02 12.67 3.79
C SER A 214 -16.67 13.87 2.90
N TYR A 215 -15.58 14.57 3.24
CA TYR A 215 -15.11 15.68 2.41
C TYR A 215 -14.59 15.23 1.05
N LEU A 216 -13.92 14.07 0.97
CA LEU A 216 -13.50 13.47 -0.31
C LEU A 216 -14.71 13.26 -1.22
N ASP A 217 -15.77 12.65 -0.70
CA ASP A 217 -16.99 12.40 -1.47
C ASP A 217 -17.63 13.74 -1.94
N ASN A 218 -17.62 14.76 -1.09
CA ASN A 218 -18.10 16.10 -1.46
C ASN A 218 -17.27 16.73 -2.59
N VAL A 219 -15.94 16.71 -2.49
CA VAL A 219 -15.05 17.25 -3.53
C VAL A 219 -15.23 16.51 -4.85
N VAL A 220 -15.33 15.18 -4.81
CA VAL A 220 -15.57 14.36 -6.00
C VAL A 220 -16.90 14.71 -6.65
N ASN A 221 -17.97 14.87 -5.87
CA ASN A 221 -19.28 15.30 -6.38
C ASN A 221 -19.22 16.70 -7.01
N ARG A 222 -18.54 17.65 -6.39
CA ARG A 222 -18.33 19.00 -6.95
C ARG A 222 -17.56 18.97 -8.26
N LEU A 223 -16.56 18.08 -8.38
CA LEU A 223 -15.82 17.86 -9.62
C LEU A 223 -16.72 17.28 -10.72
N HIS A 224 -17.59 16.35 -10.40
CA HIS A 224 -18.57 15.83 -11.36
C HIS A 224 -19.53 16.93 -11.85
N VAL A 225 -20.05 17.75 -10.94
CA VAL A 225 -20.91 18.88 -11.28
C VAL A 225 -20.18 19.90 -12.15
N ALA A 226 -18.96 20.30 -11.77
CA ALA A 226 -18.17 21.26 -12.53
C ALA A 226 -17.74 20.75 -13.92
N ALA A 227 -17.56 19.45 -14.06
CA ALA A 227 -17.22 18.81 -15.32
C ALA A 227 -18.41 18.66 -16.27
N GLY A 228 -19.62 18.49 -15.74
CA GLY A 228 -20.77 18.07 -16.54
C GLY A 228 -20.49 16.73 -17.22
N GLU A 229 -20.57 16.69 -18.56
CA GLU A 229 -20.26 15.49 -19.35
C GLU A 229 -18.76 15.27 -19.59
N ARG A 230 -17.91 16.25 -19.24
CA ARG A 230 -16.45 16.16 -19.43
C ARG A 230 -15.84 15.19 -18.40
N ASN A 231 -14.82 14.45 -18.82
CA ASN A 231 -14.03 13.63 -17.91
C ASN A 231 -13.00 14.50 -17.18
N TRP A 232 -13.19 14.74 -15.87
CA TRP A 232 -12.25 15.46 -15.03
C TRP A 232 -11.08 14.61 -14.51
N GLN A 233 -11.23 13.28 -14.49
CA GLN A 233 -10.22 12.36 -13.94
C GLN A 233 -8.94 12.36 -14.77
N MET A 234 -9.04 12.41 -16.10
CA MET A 234 -7.88 12.47 -16.99
C MET A 234 -7.07 13.77 -16.83
N PRO A 235 -7.67 14.98 -16.82
CA PRO A 235 -6.97 16.21 -16.48
C PRO A 235 -6.30 16.16 -15.11
N PHE A 236 -6.97 15.62 -14.08
CA PHE A 236 -6.41 15.46 -12.75
C PHE A 236 -5.19 14.52 -12.76
N THR A 237 -5.28 13.37 -13.42
CA THR A 237 -4.18 12.41 -13.57
C THR A 237 -2.96 13.05 -14.24
N ARG A 238 -3.17 13.76 -15.35
CA ARG A 238 -2.07 14.46 -16.06
C ARG A 238 -1.40 15.51 -15.19
N TRP A 239 -2.21 16.28 -14.49
CA TRP A 239 -1.71 17.29 -13.56
C TRP A 239 -0.89 16.67 -12.42
N LEU A 240 -1.33 15.57 -11.80
CA LEU A 240 -0.56 14.86 -10.78
C LEU A 240 0.80 14.39 -11.31
N VAL A 241 0.84 13.81 -12.51
CA VAL A 241 2.10 13.35 -13.14
C VAL A 241 3.03 14.54 -13.42
N GLU A 242 2.49 15.68 -13.84
CA GLU A 242 3.27 16.91 -14.04
C GLU A 242 3.84 17.44 -12.72
N GLN A 243 3.03 17.43 -11.65
CA GLN A 243 3.52 17.82 -10.31
C GLN A 243 4.62 16.89 -9.82
N HIS A 244 4.51 15.58 -10.02
CA HIS A 244 5.55 14.63 -9.64
C HIS A 244 6.90 14.96 -10.29
N LYS A 245 6.91 15.32 -11.57
CA LYS A 245 8.14 15.77 -12.27
C LYS A 245 8.73 17.04 -11.66
N ASN A 246 7.89 17.94 -11.18
CA ASN A 246 8.31 19.22 -10.59
C ASN A 246 8.77 19.06 -9.13
N LEU A 247 8.39 17.98 -8.42
CA LEU A 247 8.79 17.72 -7.02
C LEU A 247 10.30 17.51 -6.87
N SER A 248 11.00 17.08 -7.90
CA SER A 248 12.48 17.01 -7.89
C SER A 248 13.16 18.38 -7.77
N CYS A 249 12.42 19.48 -7.98
CA CYS A 249 12.90 20.86 -8.00
C CYS A 249 12.41 21.73 -6.83
N GLY A 250 11.74 21.15 -5.83
CA GLY A 250 11.18 21.86 -4.67
C GLY A 250 9.65 21.91 -4.66
N TRP A 251 9.07 21.82 -3.50
CA TRP A 251 7.63 21.60 -3.18
C TRP A 251 6.71 22.77 -3.62
N ARG A 252 6.64 23.09 -4.90
CA ARG A 252 5.67 24.06 -5.42
C ARG A 252 4.68 23.36 -6.34
N ILE A 253 3.46 23.15 -5.84
CA ILE A 253 2.33 22.73 -6.66
C ILE A 253 1.96 23.87 -7.60
N SER A 254 2.05 23.62 -8.90
CA SER A 254 1.61 24.55 -9.94
C SER A 254 0.22 24.15 -10.45
N LEU A 255 -0.68 25.10 -10.51
CA LEU A 255 -2.02 24.93 -11.09
C LEU A 255 -2.13 25.58 -12.47
N ALA A 256 -1.02 26.06 -13.03
CA ALA A 256 -1.03 26.85 -14.28
C ALA A 256 -1.55 26.05 -15.50
N SER A 257 -1.35 24.73 -15.51
CA SER A 257 -1.86 23.84 -16.57
C SER A 257 -3.30 23.35 -16.36
N VAL A 258 -3.93 23.75 -15.25
CA VAL A 258 -5.29 23.31 -14.88
C VAL A 258 -6.29 24.37 -15.29
N ASP A 259 -7.38 23.96 -15.93
CA ASP A 259 -8.53 24.83 -16.20
C ASP A 259 -8.99 25.53 -14.92
N ALA A 260 -9.23 26.83 -14.99
CA ALA A 260 -9.56 27.67 -13.84
C ALA A 260 -10.75 27.12 -13.03
N SER A 261 -11.71 26.46 -13.69
CA SER A 261 -12.89 25.85 -13.04
C SER A 261 -12.52 24.67 -12.14
N PHE A 262 -11.36 24.04 -12.32
CA PHE A 262 -10.91 22.89 -11.55
C PHE A 262 -9.79 23.19 -10.56
N GLN A 263 -9.12 24.33 -10.64
CA GLN A 263 -7.91 24.61 -9.87
C GLN A 263 -8.11 24.43 -8.35
N SER A 264 -9.16 25.04 -7.79
CA SER A 264 -9.46 24.89 -6.36
C SER A 264 -9.81 23.46 -6.01
N LEU A 265 -10.64 22.80 -6.81
CA LEU A 265 -11.11 21.44 -6.57
C LEU A 265 -9.97 20.41 -6.66
N PHE A 266 -9.04 20.57 -7.59
CA PHE A 266 -7.87 19.69 -7.70
C PHE A 266 -6.93 19.85 -6.50
N LYS A 267 -6.73 21.07 -6.03
CA LYS A 267 -5.98 21.34 -4.81
C LYS A 267 -6.65 20.71 -3.58
N GLU A 268 -7.94 20.90 -3.42
CA GLU A 268 -8.72 20.32 -2.33
C GLU A 268 -8.67 18.78 -2.36
N LEU A 269 -8.82 18.19 -3.55
CA LEU A 269 -8.73 16.73 -3.74
C LEU A 269 -7.35 16.20 -3.37
N LEU A 270 -6.27 16.87 -3.80
CA LEU A 270 -4.90 16.45 -3.48
C LEU A 270 -4.63 16.52 -1.97
N ILE A 271 -5.03 17.61 -1.32
CA ILE A 271 -4.86 17.77 0.13
C ILE A 271 -5.64 16.67 0.87
N ASN A 272 -6.86 16.37 0.44
CA ASN A 272 -7.67 15.32 1.05
C ASN A 272 -7.04 13.94 0.88
N ILE A 273 -6.54 13.62 -0.32
CA ILE A 273 -5.83 12.37 -0.59
C ILE A 273 -4.57 12.25 0.29
N ALA A 274 -3.81 13.34 0.45
CA ALA A 274 -2.66 13.38 1.33
C ALA A 274 -3.05 13.10 2.80
N GLY A 275 -4.17 13.67 3.27
CA GLY A 275 -4.69 13.43 4.61
C GLY A 275 -5.17 11.99 4.87
N LEU A 276 -5.49 11.25 3.82
CA LEU A 276 -5.95 9.85 3.90
C LEU A 276 -4.81 8.83 3.68
N GLN A 277 -3.55 9.25 3.66
CA GLN A 277 -2.42 8.31 3.57
C GLN A 277 -2.36 7.37 4.78
N SER A 278 -2.08 6.10 4.52
CA SER A 278 -2.09 5.07 5.56
C SER A 278 -1.11 5.34 6.70
N CYS A 279 0.08 5.85 6.40
CA CYS A 279 1.11 6.17 7.40
C CYS A 279 0.63 7.18 8.44
N GLY A 280 -0.17 8.19 8.06
CA GLY A 280 -0.71 9.18 8.99
C GLY A 280 -1.63 8.60 10.08
N TRP A 281 -2.09 7.36 9.89
CA TRP A 281 -3.03 6.67 10.79
C TRP A 281 -2.46 5.39 11.41
N TYR A 282 -1.29 4.98 10.95
CA TYR A 282 -0.67 3.71 11.34
C TYR A 282 -0.09 3.74 12.74
N PHE A 283 0.65 4.81 13.04
CA PHE A 283 1.33 4.98 14.31
C PHE A 283 0.41 5.63 15.36
N GLY A 284 0.66 5.31 16.63
CA GLY A 284 -0.03 5.95 17.73
C GLY A 284 0.45 7.39 18.00
N LYS A 285 0.27 7.87 19.23
CA LYS A 285 0.59 9.23 19.68
C LYS A 285 2.03 9.71 19.43
N GLU A 286 3.00 8.82 19.28
CA GLU A 286 4.42 9.13 19.35
C GLU A 286 5.08 9.49 18.02
N SER A 287 4.42 9.21 16.89
CA SER A 287 4.95 9.54 15.58
C SER A 287 4.49 10.94 15.15
N ASN A 288 5.33 11.93 15.39
CA ASN A 288 4.95 13.33 15.19
C ASN A 288 4.73 13.71 13.72
N LEU A 289 5.57 13.22 12.80
CA LEU A 289 5.48 13.62 11.38
C LEU A 289 4.25 13.08 10.68
N GLU A 290 3.96 11.79 10.84
CA GLU A 290 2.85 11.16 10.14
C GLU A 290 1.49 11.56 10.70
N ARG A 291 1.39 11.81 12.00
CA ARG A 291 0.16 12.31 12.63
C ARG A 291 -0.16 13.76 12.20
N ASP A 292 0.87 14.57 12.00
CA ASP A 292 0.69 15.98 11.66
C ASP A 292 0.17 16.17 10.21
N ILE A 293 0.38 15.19 9.33
CA ILE A 293 -0.14 15.23 7.96
C ILE A 293 -1.68 15.28 7.93
N PRO A 294 -2.42 14.35 8.55
CA PRO A 294 -3.88 14.43 8.59
C PRO A 294 -4.41 15.72 9.22
N GLN A 295 -3.79 16.16 10.32
CA GLN A 295 -4.20 17.39 11.00
C GLN A 295 -3.92 18.64 10.14
N GLY A 296 -2.76 18.71 9.51
CA GLY A 296 -2.43 19.77 8.57
C GLY A 296 -3.37 19.81 7.36
N CYS A 297 -3.79 18.65 6.86
CA CYS A 297 -4.76 18.55 5.78
C CYS A 297 -6.16 19.03 6.22
N LEU A 298 -6.61 18.64 7.41
CA LEU A 298 -7.88 19.15 7.97
C LEU A 298 -7.87 20.68 8.10
N GLN A 299 -6.79 21.25 8.59
CA GLN A 299 -6.62 22.70 8.69
C GLN A 299 -6.60 23.36 7.30
N ALA A 300 -5.84 22.81 6.36
CA ALA A 300 -5.72 23.34 5.00
C ALA A 300 -7.07 23.32 4.25
N LEU A 301 -7.90 22.32 4.52
CA LEU A 301 -9.27 22.20 3.99
C LEU A 301 -10.27 23.04 4.79
N ARG A 302 -9.83 23.72 5.86
CA ARG A 302 -10.68 24.46 6.77
C ARG A 302 -11.82 23.62 7.39
N LEU A 303 -11.58 22.35 7.53
CA LEU A 303 -12.49 21.43 8.18
C LEU A 303 -12.34 21.60 9.70
N LYS A 304 -13.40 22.03 10.35
CA LYS A 304 -13.43 22.13 11.81
C LYS A 304 -13.80 20.76 12.38
N THR A 305 -12.93 20.20 13.18
CA THR A 305 -13.34 19.16 14.12
C THR A 305 -14.18 19.84 15.17
N THR A 306 -15.48 19.72 15.10
CA THR A 306 -16.35 20.11 16.21
C THR A 306 -16.04 19.12 17.34
N PRO A 307 -15.59 19.56 18.53
CA PRO A 307 -15.65 18.69 19.69
C PRO A 307 -17.09 18.24 19.78
N THR A 308 -17.35 16.95 19.73
CA THR A 308 -18.69 16.42 20.00
C THR A 308 -18.98 16.70 21.46
N GLY A 309 -19.52 17.88 21.73
CA GLY A 309 -20.24 18.12 22.96
C GLY A 309 -21.37 17.10 23.07
N PRO A 310 -21.79 16.72 24.27
CA PRO A 310 -22.87 15.76 24.44
C PRO A 310 -24.05 16.24 23.61
N ILE A 311 -24.59 15.34 22.78
CA ILE A 311 -25.87 15.53 22.13
C ILE A 311 -26.86 15.60 23.28
N GLU A 312 -27.20 16.82 23.71
CA GLU A 312 -28.32 17.03 24.63
C GLU A 312 -29.56 16.45 23.94
N GLY A 313 -30.04 15.35 24.51
CA GLY A 313 -31.25 14.71 24.08
C GLY A 313 -32.39 15.73 24.16
N GLY A 314 -32.84 16.16 23.00
CA GLY A 314 -34.10 16.89 22.88
C GLY A 314 -35.23 15.93 23.22
N SER A 315 -35.91 16.28 24.24
CA SER A 315 -37.17 15.72 24.77
C SER A 315 -38.27 15.55 23.71
#